data_64d3eaf121f6636d3bc53214200bf580
#
_entry.id   64d3eaf121f6636d3bc53214200bf580
#
_cell.length_a   1.000
_cell.length_b   1.000
_cell.length_c   1.000
_cell.angle_alpha   90.00
_cell.angle_beta   90.00
_cell.angle_gamma   90.00
#
_symmetry.space_group_name_H-M   'P 1'
#
loop_
_entity.id
_entity.type
_entity.pdbx_description
1 polymer ?
#
loop_
_entity_poly.entity_id
_entity_poly.type
_entity_poly.pdbx_seq_one_letter_code
_entity_poly.pdbx_strand_id
1 'polypeptide(L)' 'MTEVIGIKFEENGAVEYVVPDKNYTKGDFVVVLEKKDKRLAQVVMENTVFPEVSLPVDLNRVEGLASERDFARYDENLL' A
#
# COMPACT_ATOMS: atom_id res chain seq x y z
N MET A 1 -17.24 -0.34 -8.91
CA MET A 1 -16.51 -1.08 -7.87
C MET A 1 -15.01 -0.92 -8.08
N THR A 2 -14.27 -0.83 -7.00
CA THR A 2 -12.83 -0.55 -7.07
C THR A 2 -12.07 -1.63 -6.34
N GLU A 3 -11.03 -2.17 -6.98
CA GLU A 3 -10.13 -3.14 -6.35
C GLU A 3 -9.06 -2.38 -5.57
N VAL A 4 -8.85 -2.79 -4.33
CA VAL A 4 -7.85 -2.20 -3.45
C VAL A 4 -7.12 -3.27 -2.66
N ILE A 5 -5.99 -2.88 -2.09
CA ILE A 5 -5.30 -3.68 -1.06
C ILE A 5 -5.25 -2.85 0.21
N GLY A 6 -5.17 -3.53 1.35
CA GLY A 6 -4.97 -2.88 2.63
C GLY A 6 -3.49 -2.88 2.97
N ILE A 7 -2.99 -1.74 3.39
CA ILE A 7 -1.57 -1.57 3.72
C ILE A 7 -1.41 -0.87 5.05
N LYS A 8 -0.24 -1.03 5.65
CA LYS A 8 0.18 -0.26 6.81
C LYS A 8 1.55 0.35 6.51
N PHE A 9 1.70 1.61 6.82
CA PHE A 9 3.00 2.28 6.69
C PHE A 9 3.89 2.01 7.88
N GLU A 10 3.30 1.70 9.02
CA GLU A 10 4.01 1.40 10.27
C GLU A 10 3.39 0.18 10.91
N GLU A 11 4.19 -0.56 11.66
CA GLU A 11 3.72 -1.79 12.30
C GLU A 11 2.46 -1.58 13.16
N ASN A 12 2.42 -0.49 13.90
CA ASN A 12 1.28 -0.15 14.75
C ASN A 12 0.36 0.89 14.13
N GLY A 13 0.50 1.14 12.84
CA GLY A 13 -0.31 2.13 12.15
C GLY A 13 -1.68 1.61 11.76
N ALA A 14 -2.53 2.52 11.32
CA ALA A 14 -3.84 2.16 10.81
C ALA A 14 -3.75 1.53 9.43
N VAL A 15 -4.72 0.70 9.11
CA VAL A 15 -4.83 0.13 7.77
C VAL A 15 -5.36 1.20 6.82
N GLU A 16 -4.71 1.36 5.68
CA GLU A 16 -5.16 2.26 4.63
C GLU A 16 -5.36 1.46 3.35
N TYR A 17 -6.32 1.89 2.54
CA TYR A 17 -6.60 1.23 1.28
C TYR A 17 -5.95 2.01 0.14
N VAL A 18 -5.31 1.27 -0.77
CA VAL A 18 -4.66 1.87 -1.93
C VAL A 18 -4.98 1.05 -3.17
N VAL A 19 -4.85 1.67 -4.34
CA VAL A 19 -5.12 1.00 -5.62
C VAL A 19 -3.88 0.21 -6.03
N PRO A 20 -3.99 -1.11 -6.18
CA PRO A 20 -2.85 -1.94 -6.58
C PRO A 20 -2.66 -1.90 -8.10
N ASP A 21 -1.44 -2.20 -8.54
CA ASP A 21 -1.13 -2.37 -9.95
C ASP A 21 -1.19 -3.83 -10.40
N LYS A 22 -1.27 -4.74 -9.45
CA LYS A 22 -1.36 -6.17 -9.69
C LYS A 22 -1.82 -6.86 -8.41
N ASN A 23 -1.85 -8.19 -8.41
CA ASN A 23 -2.20 -8.95 -7.21
C ASN A 23 -1.03 -8.98 -6.22
N TYR A 24 -1.33 -8.80 -4.95
CA TYR A 24 -0.35 -8.85 -3.88
C TYR A 24 -0.79 -9.85 -2.82
N THR A 25 0.18 -10.37 -2.09
CA THR A 25 -0.06 -11.32 -1.00
C THR A 25 0.19 -10.63 0.32
N LYS A 26 -0.60 -10.96 1.31
CA LYS A 26 -0.41 -10.47 2.68
C LYS A 26 1.04 -10.73 3.11
N GLY A 27 1.69 -9.68 3.59
CA GLY A 27 3.09 -9.73 3.99
C GLY A 27 4.04 -9.14 2.97
N ASP A 28 3.60 -8.93 1.73
CA ASP A 28 4.43 -8.28 0.72
C ASP A 28 4.71 -6.83 1.11
N PHE A 29 5.86 -6.34 0.70
CA PHE A 29 6.20 -4.93 0.85
C PHE A 29 6.07 -4.23 -0.48
N VAL A 30 5.44 -3.07 -0.47
CA VAL A 30 5.18 -2.29 -1.68
C VAL A 30 5.59 -0.85 -1.48
N VAL A 31 5.84 -0.16 -2.59
CA VAL A 31 6.07 1.28 -2.57
C VAL A 31 4.76 1.95 -2.95
N VAL A 32 4.28 2.82 -2.09
CA VAL A 32 3.04 3.56 -2.31
C VAL A 32 3.37 4.99 -2.70
N LEU A 33 2.76 5.44 -3.78
CA LEU A 33 2.93 6.80 -4.26
C LEU A 33 1.86 7.68 -3.60
N GLU A 34 2.31 8.62 -2.77
CA GLU A 34 1.46 9.62 -2.12
C GLU A 34 1.79 10.97 -2.72
N LYS A 35 0.89 11.55 -3.50
CA LYS A 35 1.11 12.87 -4.12
C LYS A 35 2.52 13.03 -4.68
N LYS A 36 3.43 13.59 -3.90
CA LYS A 36 4.82 13.84 -4.34
C LYS A 36 5.83 12.88 -3.69
N ASP A 37 5.38 12.09 -2.73
CA ASP A 37 6.28 11.24 -1.96
C ASP A 37 6.01 9.79 -2.22
N LYS A 38 7.04 8.98 -1.98
CA LYS A 38 6.94 7.53 -2.03
C LYS A 38 7.22 6.99 -0.64
N ARG A 39 6.44 6.01 -0.22
CA ARG A 39 6.60 5.40 1.09
C ARG A 39 6.54 3.89 0.96
N LEU A 40 7.32 3.23 1.82
CA LEU A 40 7.29 1.79 1.92
C LEU A 40 6.14 1.38 2.84
N ALA A 41 5.39 0.37 2.43
CA ALA A 41 4.27 -0.14 3.20
C ALA A 41 4.21 -1.66 3.11
N GLN A 42 3.53 -2.27 4.08
CA GLN A 42 3.34 -3.72 4.08
C GLN A 42 1.88 -4.03 3.79
N VAL A 43 1.65 -5.00 2.91
CA VAL A 43 0.31 -5.47 2.59
C VAL A 43 -0.23 -6.28 3.76
N VAL A 44 -1.40 -5.88 4.28
CA VAL A 44 -2.08 -6.58 5.36
C VAL A 44 -3.43 -7.14 4.92
N MET A 45 -3.93 -6.72 3.76
CA MET A 45 -5.14 -7.27 3.17
C MET A 45 -4.92 -7.42 1.68
N GLU A 46 -5.14 -8.62 1.17
CA GLU A 46 -4.96 -8.93 -0.25
C GLU A 46 -6.00 -8.21 -1.11
N ASN A 47 -5.82 -8.26 -2.43
CA ASN A 47 -6.69 -7.58 -3.36
C ASN A 47 -8.16 -7.90 -3.10
N THR A 48 -8.96 -6.87 -2.90
CA THR A 48 -10.38 -7.00 -2.58
C THR A 48 -11.14 -5.90 -3.31
N VAL A 49 -12.32 -6.24 -3.81
CA VAL A 49 -13.17 -5.28 -4.50
C VAL A 49 -14.18 -4.71 -3.52
N PHE A 50 -14.24 -3.38 -3.44
CA PHE A 50 -15.21 -2.69 -2.60
C PHE A 50 -16.10 -1.78 -3.43
N PRO A 51 -17.33 -1.54 -2.98
CA PRO A 51 -18.17 -0.48 -3.57
C PRO A 51 -17.46 0.86 -3.39
N GLU A 52 -17.54 1.70 -4.40
CA GLU A 52 -16.89 3.01 -4.36
C GLU A 52 -17.37 3.88 -3.20
N VAL A 53 -18.63 3.73 -2.79
CA VAL A 53 -19.21 4.48 -1.69
C VAL A 53 -18.56 4.16 -0.34
N SER A 54 -17.87 3.03 -0.25
CA SER A 54 -17.19 2.61 0.99
C SER A 54 -15.75 3.09 1.07
N LEU A 55 -15.25 3.74 0.02
CA LEU A 55 -13.85 4.12 -0.09
C LEU A 55 -13.69 5.64 -0.11
N PRO A 56 -12.54 6.16 0.36
CA PRO A 56 -12.23 7.58 0.19
C PRO A 56 -12.21 7.99 -1.28
N VAL A 57 -12.49 9.25 -1.53
CA VAL A 57 -12.49 9.78 -2.89
C VAL A 57 -11.09 9.73 -3.51
N ASP A 58 -10.08 10.07 -2.72
CA ASP A 58 -8.69 10.11 -3.18
C ASP A 58 -7.92 8.93 -2.62
N LEU A 59 -7.73 7.91 -3.45
CA LEU A 59 -6.90 6.76 -3.09
C LEU A 59 -5.52 6.90 -3.67
N ASN A 60 -4.52 6.64 -2.86
CA ASN A 60 -3.15 6.54 -3.33
C ASN A 60 -2.97 5.25 -4.13
N ARG A 61 -1.89 5.17 -4.86
CA ARG A 61 -1.61 4.02 -5.73
C ARG A 61 -0.33 3.34 -5.33
N VAL A 62 -0.29 2.03 -5.54
CA VAL A 62 0.94 1.26 -5.41
C VAL A 62 1.78 1.50 -6.66
N GLU A 63 3.04 1.86 -6.47
CA GLU A 63 3.97 1.99 -7.58
C GLU A 63 4.50 0.62 -8.02
N GLY A 64 4.73 -0.27 -7.06
CA GLY A 64 5.20 -1.60 -7.36
C GLY A 64 5.68 -2.33 -6.11
N LEU A 65 6.15 -3.56 -6.32
CA LEU A 65 6.73 -4.36 -5.24
C LEU A 65 8.05 -3.73 -4.81
N ALA A 66 8.26 -3.66 -3.51
CA ALA A 66 9.48 -3.07 -2.96
C ALA A 66 10.69 -3.98 -3.23
N SER A 67 11.79 -3.36 -3.62
CA SER A 67 13.07 -4.04 -3.82
C SER A 67 13.99 -3.75 -2.64
N GLU A 68 15.18 -4.40 -2.62
CA GLU A 68 16.17 -4.11 -1.59
C GLU A 68 16.54 -2.62 -1.57
N ARG A 69 16.62 -2.01 -2.73
CA ARG A 69 16.92 -0.58 -2.84
C ARG A 69 15.83 0.26 -2.17
N ASP A 70 14.59 -0.13 -2.32
CA ASP A 70 13.47 0.57 -1.71
C ASP A 70 13.51 0.43 -0.18
N PHE A 71 13.86 -0.76 0.32
CA PHE A 71 14.03 -0.95 1.75
C PHE A 71 15.13 -0.04 2.32
N ALA A 72 16.23 0.08 1.62
CA ALA A 72 17.32 0.95 2.06
C ALA A 72 16.91 2.43 2.06
N ARG A 73 15.97 2.81 1.20
CA ARG A 73 15.57 4.21 1.03
C ARG A 73 14.41 4.62 1.92
N TYR A 74 13.44 3.73 2.15
CA TYR A 74 12.15 4.09 2.74
C TYR A 74 11.78 3.35 4.03
N ASP A 75 12.63 2.49 4.55
CA ASP A 75 12.24 1.57 5.63
C ASP A 75 12.33 2.13 7.03
N GLU A 76 12.47 3.44 7.19
CA GLU A 76 12.67 4.06 8.50
C GLU A 76 11.64 3.65 9.54
N ASN A 77 10.44 3.34 9.14
CA ASN A 77 9.33 3.06 10.06
C ASN A 77 8.89 1.60 10.09
N LEU A 78 9.55 0.73 9.33
CA LEU A 78 9.12 -0.66 9.23
C LEU A 78 10.05 -1.66 9.92
N LEU A 79 11.14 -1.18 10.45
CA LEU A 79 12.10 -2.02 11.15
C LEU A 79 12.05 -1.82 12.66
#